data_5c310aaf8c973bb772e564066397c066
#
_entry.id   5c310aaf8c973bb772e564066397c066
#
_cell.length_a   1.000
_cell.length_b   1.000
_cell.length_c   1.000
_cell.angle_alpha   90.00
_cell.angle_beta   90.00
_cell.angle_gamma   90.00
#
_symmetry.space_group_name_H-M   'P 1'
#
loop_
_entity.id
_entity.type
_entity.pdbx_description
1 polymer ?
#
loop_
_entity_poly.entity_id
_entity_poly.type
_entity_poly.pdbx_seq_one_letter_code
_entity_poly.pdbx_strand_id
1 'polypeptide(L)'
;QLNNLERGFSFNSKATLDMSMGLSPTSAEEVINKFSEQQLKSIIKILGEEKDASRIARNIIKTRLTRKIKKVDQLVEIIEKSKKKNYESRINPSTKTFQALRIFVNKEITELISGIINATKILKPGGRILVISFHSIEDKIVKYFFSNFSSSRSKPSRYLPENKDTNTSLFEKYKNKILKPSNIEIIKNPPSRSAKLRYATRNKNEFIYPSELSNK
;
A
#
# COMPACT_ATOMS: atom_id res chain seq x y z
N GLN A 1 3.22 16.61 0.95
CA GLN A 1 1.92 16.42 0.25
C GLN A 1 0.81 16.04 1.20
N LEU A 2 1.03 15.09 2.13
CA LEU A 2 0.00 14.68 3.11
C LEU A 2 -0.42 15.79 4.07
N ASN A 3 0.42 16.78 4.28
CA ASN A 3 0.13 17.96 5.11
C ASN A 3 -0.63 19.07 4.36
N ASN A 4 -0.81 18.93 3.04
CA ASN A 4 -1.61 19.87 2.28
C ASN A 4 -3.10 19.53 2.45
N LEU A 5 -3.78 20.34 3.27
CA LEU A 5 -5.20 20.14 3.61
C LEU A 5 -6.13 20.37 2.42
N GLU A 6 -5.71 21.12 1.40
CA GLU A 6 -6.55 21.48 0.24
C GLU A 6 -6.78 20.33 -0.75
N ARG A 7 -5.88 19.33 -0.75
CA ARG A 7 -5.94 18.20 -1.69
C ARG A 7 -6.70 16.98 -1.18
N GLY A 8 -7.31 17.06 -0.02
CA GLY A 8 -8.19 16.02 0.52
C GLY A 8 -7.49 14.75 1.03
N PHE A 9 -6.19 14.78 1.31
CA PHE A 9 -5.48 13.65 1.90
C PHE A 9 -5.86 13.39 3.36
N SER A 10 -6.24 14.45 4.08
CA SER A 10 -6.62 14.36 5.48
C SER A 10 -8.14 14.28 5.65
N PHE A 11 -8.62 13.30 6.40
CA PHE A 11 -10.02 13.18 6.77
C PHE A 11 -10.52 14.30 7.71
N ASN A 12 -9.62 15.12 8.23
CA ASN A 12 -9.97 16.31 9.05
C ASN A 12 -10.16 17.58 8.21
N SER A 13 -10.06 17.51 6.89
CA SER A 13 -10.22 18.67 6.02
C SER A 13 -11.65 18.79 5.48
N LYS A 14 -12.02 19.99 5.03
CA LYS A 14 -13.25 20.23 4.24
C LYS A 14 -12.96 20.43 2.76
N ALA A 15 -11.78 20.00 2.32
CA ALA A 15 -11.31 20.14 0.95
C ALA A 15 -12.10 19.27 -0.05
N THR A 16 -11.81 19.48 -1.31
CA THR A 16 -12.25 18.59 -2.39
C THR A 16 -11.60 17.21 -2.26
N LEU A 17 -12.29 16.18 -2.72
CA LEU A 17 -11.80 14.79 -2.75
C LEU A 17 -10.86 14.56 -3.94
N ASP A 18 -9.71 15.25 -3.97
CA ASP A 18 -8.74 15.08 -5.05
C ASP A 18 -7.83 13.87 -4.78
N MET A 19 -7.03 13.90 -3.74
CA MET A 19 -6.04 12.89 -3.33
C MET A 19 -5.01 12.53 -4.42
N SER A 20 -4.93 13.28 -5.53
CA SER A 20 -3.93 13.02 -6.57
C SER A 20 -2.54 13.52 -6.18
N MET A 21 -1.49 12.80 -6.54
CA MET A 21 -0.09 13.21 -6.44
C MET A 21 0.46 13.38 -7.85
N GLY A 22 1.04 14.55 -8.15
CA GLY A 22 1.57 14.83 -9.47
C GLY A 22 0.48 14.89 -10.55
N LEU A 23 0.71 14.21 -11.66
CA LEU A 23 -0.16 14.19 -12.85
C LEU A 23 -1.11 12.96 -12.87
N SER A 24 -1.59 12.51 -11.73
CA SER A 24 -2.56 11.42 -11.71
C SER A 24 -3.80 11.80 -12.54
N PRO A 25 -4.22 10.96 -13.51
CA PRO A 25 -5.36 11.26 -14.37
C PRO A 25 -6.71 11.10 -13.66
N THR A 26 -6.74 10.52 -12.47
CA THR A 26 -7.96 10.18 -11.73
C THR A 26 -7.90 10.75 -10.33
N SER A 27 -8.98 11.39 -9.89
CA SER A 27 -9.14 11.88 -8.52
C SER A 27 -9.96 10.92 -7.66
N ALA A 28 -9.88 11.05 -6.33
CA ALA A 28 -10.74 10.28 -5.43
C ALA A 28 -12.23 10.63 -5.63
N GLU A 29 -12.56 11.87 -6.00
CA GLU A 29 -13.91 12.27 -6.37
C GLU A 29 -14.44 11.44 -7.55
N GLU A 30 -13.63 11.24 -8.58
CA GLU A 30 -14.02 10.42 -9.74
C GLU A 30 -14.24 8.97 -9.36
N VAL A 31 -13.31 8.39 -8.60
CA VAL A 31 -13.44 7.00 -8.10
C VAL A 31 -14.74 6.82 -7.34
N ILE A 32 -15.04 7.69 -6.38
CA ILE A 32 -16.25 7.63 -5.54
C ILE A 32 -17.52 7.77 -6.36
N ASN A 33 -17.54 8.67 -7.35
CA ASN A 33 -18.77 8.98 -8.08
C ASN A 33 -19.00 8.14 -9.35
N LYS A 34 -17.94 7.56 -9.95
CA LYS A 34 -18.07 6.82 -11.24
C LYS A 34 -17.97 5.30 -11.09
N PHE A 35 -17.23 4.77 -10.10
CA PHE A 35 -16.96 3.34 -9.99
C PHE A 35 -18.19 2.56 -9.49
N SER A 36 -18.31 1.30 -9.91
CA SER A 36 -19.36 0.40 -9.44
C SER A 36 -19.21 0.05 -7.96
N GLU A 37 -20.28 -0.44 -7.31
CA GLU A 37 -20.22 -0.91 -5.92
C GLU A 37 -19.14 -1.97 -5.74
N GLN A 38 -19.05 -2.90 -6.68
CA GLN A 38 -18.06 -3.99 -6.62
C GLN A 38 -16.62 -3.48 -6.72
N GLN A 39 -16.36 -2.51 -7.59
CA GLN A 39 -15.03 -1.88 -7.72
C GLN A 39 -14.66 -1.13 -6.43
N LEU A 40 -15.57 -0.30 -5.90
CA LEU A 40 -15.35 0.42 -4.64
C LEU A 40 -15.08 -0.54 -3.48
N LYS A 41 -15.91 -1.60 -3.35
CA LYS A 41 -15.71 -2.65 -2.35
C LYS A 41 -14.32 -3.29 -2.47
N SER A 42 -13.89 -3.63 -3.67
CA SER A 42 -12.58 -4.27 -3.91
C SER A 42 -11.44 -3.34 -3.52
N ILE A 43 -11.48 -2.08 -3.96
CA ILE A 43 -10.47 -1.07 -3.61
C ILE A 43 -10.39 -0.92 -2.09
N ILE A 44 -11.51 -0.67 -1.42
CA ILE A 44 -11.56 -0.42 0.03
C ILE A 44 -11.13 -1.66 0.82
N LYS A 45 -11.55 -2.86 0.40
CA LYS A 45 -11.23 -4.12 1.07
C LYS A 45 -9.74 -4.48 0.91
N ILE A 46 -9.21 -4.40 -0.31
CA ILE A 46 -7.85 -4.87 -0.62
C ILE A 46 -6.83 -3.83 -0.20
N LEU A 47 -6.96 -2.57 -0.66
CA LEU A 47 -5.96 -1.54 -0.42
C LEU A 47 -6.11 -0.85 0.95
N GLY A 48 -7.28 -0.93 1.57
CA GLY A 48 -7.52 -0.42 2.93
C GLY A 48 -7.45 -1.49 4.01
N GLU A 49 -7.46 -2.77 3.65
CA GLU A 49 -7.68 -3.87 4.61
C GLU A 49 -8.91 -3.60 5.50
N GLU A 50 -9.98 -3.04 4.88
CA GLU A 50 -11.18 -2.59 5.58
C GLU A 50 -12.22 -3.72 5.63
N LYS A 51 -12.64 -4.09 6.83
CA LYS A 51 -13.64 -5.16 7.04
C LYS A 51 -15.05 -4.74 6.63
N ASP A 52 -15.38 -3.47 6.81
CA ASP A 52 -16.70 -2.90 6.49
C ASP A 52 -16.81 -2.42 5.04
N ALA A 53 -15.87 -2.78 4.16
CA ALA A 53 -15.79 -2.32 2.77
C ALA A 53 -17.10 -2.45 1.98
N SER A 54 -17.81 -3.58 2.14
CA SER A 54 -19.10 -3.81 1.45
C SER A 54 -20.17 -2.80 1.89
N ARG A 55 -20.23 -2.48 3.18
CA ARG A 55 -21.22 -1.55 3.73
C ARG A 55 -20.89 -0.11 3.33
N ILE A 56 -19.60 0.24 3.38
CA ILE A 56 -19.10 1.55 2.95
C ILE A 56 -19.41 1.76 1.47
N ALA A 57 -19.05 0.81 0.59
CA ALA A 57 -19.32 0.90 -0.84
C ALA A 57 -20.79 1.08 -1.14
N ARG A 58 -21.67 0.27 -0.54
CA ARG A 58 -23.13 0.39 -0.70
C ARG A 58 -23.65 1.76 -0.28
N ASN A 59 -23.20 2.30 0.83
CA ASN A 59 -23.63 3.61 1.31
C ASN A 59 -23.11 4.75 0.45
N ILE A 60 -21.91 4.63 -0.13
CA ILE A 60 -21.39 5.56 -1.15
C ILE A 60 -22.33 5.55 -2.36
N ILE A 61 -22.65 4.37 -2.91
CA ILE A 61 -23.58 4.25 -4.05
C ILE A 61 -24.93 4.89 -3.72
N LYS A 62 -25.53 4.54 -2.58
CA LYS A 62 -26.82 5.10 -2.15
C LYS A 62 -26.77 6.63 -2.05
N THR A 63 -25.73 7.19 -1.48
CA THR A 63 -25.61 8.65 -1.28
C THR A 63 -25.43 9.37 -2.61
N ARG A 64 -24.58 8.85 -3.52
CA ARG A 64 -24.31 9.53 -4.80
C ARG A 64 -25.49 9.55 -5.75
N LEU A 65 -26.50 8.66 -5.57
CA LEU A 65 -27.75 8.70 -6.32
C LEU A 65 -28.60 9.93 -5.98
N THR A 66 -28.44 10.47 -4.78
CA THR A 66 -29.18 11.67 -4.34
C THR A 66 -28.37 12.94 -4.46
N ARG A 67 -27.07 12.87 -4.19
CA ARG A 67 -26.15 14.01 -4.27
C ARG A 67 -24.73 13.54 -4.59
N LYS A 68 -24.06 14.26 -5.49
CA LYS A 68 -22.63 14.00 -5.81
C LYS A 68 -21.75 14.23 -4.57
N ILE A 69 -20.82 13.31 -4.31
CA ILE A 69 -19.89 13.39 -3.19
C ILE A 69 -18.64 14.10 -3.68
N LYS A 70 -18.40 15.34 -3.26
CA LYS A 70 -17.32 16.21 -3.74
C LYS A 70 -16.28 16.54 -2.66
N LYS A 71 -16.68 16.51 -1.39
CA LYS A 71 -15.86 16.96 -0.26
C LYS A 71 -15.51 15.83 0.67
N VAL A 72 -14.40 16.01 1.37
CA VAL A 72 -13.87 15.06 2.37
C VAL A 72 -14.88 14.78 3.47
N ASP A 73 -15.47 15.81 4.06
CA ASP A 73 -16.43 15.70 5.16
C ASP A 73 -17.65 14.84 4.79
N GLN A 74 -18.15 14.96 3.55
CA GLN A 74 -19.24 14.12 3.04
C GLN A 74 -18.88 12.64 3.01
N LEU A 75 -17.65 12.31 2.58
CA LEU A 75 -17.18 10.93 2.57
C LEU A 75 -16.97 10.40 3.99
N VAL A 76 -16.39 11.21 4.89
CA VAL A 76 -16.20 10.88 6.30
C VAL A 76 -17.54 10.52 6.95
N GLU A 77 -18.57 11.35 6.77
CA GLU A 77 -19.93 11.09 7.29
C GLU A 77 -20.48 9.73 6.82
N ILE A 78 -20.30 9.40 5.53
CA ILE A 78 -20.75 8.11 4.98
C ILE A 78 -20.01 6.95 5.63
N ILE A 79 -18.69 7.07 5.80
CA ILE A 79 -17.87 6.01 6.40
C ILE A 79 -18.25 5.80 7.86
N GLU A 80 -18.40 6.86 8.63
CA GLU A 80 -18.77 6.78 10.05
C GLU A 80 -20.14 6.13 10.24
N LYS A 81 -21.14 6.50 9.43
CA LYS A 81 -22.45 5.85 9.42
C LYS A 81 -22.42 4.39 8.98
N SER A 82 -21.41 4.00 8.22
CA SER A 82 -21.23 2.63 7.72
C SER A 82 -20.59 1.70 8.72
N LYS A 83 -19.94 2.20 9.75
CA LYS A 83 -19.20 1.41 10.74
C LYS A 83 -19.96 1.29 12.05
N LYS A 84 -19.78 0.14 12.73
CA LYS A 84 -20.18 0.03 14.13
C LYS A 84 -19.24 0.91 14.96
N LYS A 85 -19.82 1.71 15.86
CA LYS A 85 -19.00 2.49 16.82
C LYS A 85 -18.14 1.53 17.65
N ASN A 86 -16.84 1.69 17.55
CA ASN A 86 -15.89 0.97 18.40
C ASN A 86 -15.15 2.01 19.24
N TYR A 87 -15.58 2.16 20.47
CA TYR A 87 -15.06 3.14 21.43
C TYR A 87 -13.62 2.83 21.88
N GLU A 88 -13.16 1.59 21.70
CA GLU A 88 -11.81 1.16 22.07
C GLU A 88 -10.76 1.47 20.98
N SER A 89 -11.21 1.77 19.76
CA SER A 89 -10.30 2.02 18.65
C SER A 89 -9.69 3.43 18.73
N ARG A 90 -8.38 3.48 18.89
CA ARG A 90 -7.60 4.73 18.78
C ARG A 90 -7.43 5.23 17.34
N ILE A 91 -7.85 4.46 16.34
CA ILE A 91 -7.69 4.78 14.91
C ILE A 91 -9.00 5.36 14.41
N ASN A 92 -8.91 6.52 13.73
CA ASN A 92 -10.08 7.14 13.10
C ASN A 92 -10.74 6.17 12.12
N PRO A 93 -12.08 6.01 12.14
CA PRO A 93 -12.81 5.10 11.27
C PRO A 93 -12.52 5.28 9.78
N SER A 94 -12.24 6.51 9.34
CA SER A 94 -12.01 6.84 7.93
C SER A 94 -10.60 6.48 7.44
N THR A 95 -9.63 6.25 8.33
CA THR A 95 -8.21 6.05 7.97
C THR A 95 -8.01 5.02 6.87
N LYS A 96 -8.61 3.84 7.00
CA LYS A 96 -8.43 2.73 6.06
C LYS A 96 -9.02 3.01 4.67
N THR A 97 -10.19 3.64 4.63
CA THR A 97 -10.85 4.00 3.37
C THR A 97 -10.07 5.10 2.65
N PHE A 98 -9.58 6.10 3.37
CA PHE A 98 -8.75 7.17 2.80
C PHE A 98 -7.41 6.63 2.31
N GLN A 99 -6.77 5.75 3.05
CA GLN A 99 -5.57 5.03 2.59
C GLN A 99 -5.84 4.26 1.29
N ALA A 100 -6.94 3.52 1.21
CA ALA A 100 -7.30 2.75 0.02
C ALA A 100 -7.47 3.63 -1.22
N LEU A 101 -8.18 4.75 -1.10
CA LEU A 101 -8.38 5.70 -2.19
C LEU A 101 -7.07 6.34 -2.62
N ARG A 102 -6.22 6.77 -1.67
CA ARG A 102 -4.91 7.36 -1.95
C ARG A 102 -4.02 6.39 -2.72
N ILE A 103 -3.91 5.16 -2.23
CA ILE A 103 -3.12 4.11 -2.88
C ILE A 103 -3.61 3.87 -4.31
N PHE A 104 -4.93 3.81 -4.50
CA PHE A 104 -5.53 3.55 -5.80
C PHE A 104 -5.31 4.71 -6.79
N VAL A 105 -5.64 5.92 -6.38
CA VAL A 105 -5.52 7.15 -7.19
C VAL A 105 -4.08 7.35 -7.66
N ASN A 106 -3.12 7.13 -6.77
CA ASN A 106 -1.70 7.40 -7.04
C ASN A 106 -0.93 6.15 -7.51
N LYS A 107 -1.59 5.01 -7.73
CA LYS A 107 -0.96 3.76 -8.14
C LYS A 107 0.25 3.37 -7.25
N GLU A 108 0.19 3.71 -5.95
CA GLU A 108 1.33 3.61 -5.03
C GLU A 108 1.96 2.21 -5.02
N ILE A 109 1.15 1.15 -5.14
CA ILE A 109 1.66 -0.23 -5.19
C ILE A 109 2.43 -0.51 -6.47
N THR A 110 1.93 -0.05 -7.62
CA THR A 110 2.61 -0.22 -8.91
C THR A 110 3.94 0.54 -8.90
N GLU A 111 3.95 1.76 -8.40
CA GLU A 111 5.16 2.59 -8.27
C GLU A 111 6.18 1.95 -7.32
N LEU A 112 5.73 1.41 -6.18
CA LEU A 112 6.60 0.69 -5.24
C LEU A 112 7.27 -0.52 -5.91
N ILE A 113 6.48 -1.35 -6.61
CA ILE A 113 6.99 -2.55 -7.30
C ILE A 113 7.99 -2.15 -8.37
N SER A 114 7.62 -1.19 -9.23
CA SER A 114 8.50 -0.68 -10.29
C SER A 114 9.79 -0.07 -9.72
N GLY A 115 9.68 0.68 -8.62
CA GLY A 115 10.82 1.26 -7.93
C GLY A 115 11.80 0.21 -7.40
N ILE A 116 11.30 -0.85 -6.76
CA ILE A 116 12.13 -1.94 -6.24
C ILE A 116 12.81 -2.70 -7.39
N ILE A 117 12.08 -3.01 -8.46
CA ILE A 117 12.63 -3.73 -9.63
C ILE A 117 13.75 -2.91 -10.28
N ASN A 118 13.49 -1.63 -10.58
CA ASN A 118 14.45 -0.75 -11.23
C ASN A 118 15.68 -0.51 -10.35
N ALA A 119 15.48 -0.27 -9.05
CA ALA A 119 16.60 -0.16 -8.11
C ALA A 119 17.46 -1.43 -8.08
N THR A 120 16.82 -2.61 -8.07
CA THR A 120 17.55 -3.89 -8.10
C THR A 120 18.33 -4.09 -9.38
N LYS A 121 17.78 -3.64 -10.53
CA LYS A 121 18.45 -3.74 -11.84
C LYS A 121 19.73 -2.94 -11.92
N ILE A 122 19.77 -1.71 -11.38
CA ILE A 122 20.92 -0.82 -11.45
C ILE A 122 21.93 -1.04 -10.32
N LEU A 123 21.53 -1.76 -9.26
CA LEU A 123 22.37 -1.97 -8.09
C LEU A 123 23.52 -2.95 -8.40
N LYS A 124 24.75 -2.55 -8.12
CA LYS A 124 25.93 -3.43 -8.27
C LYS A 124 25.90 -4.59 -7.24
N PRO A 125 26.54 -5.74 -7.54
CA PRO A 125 26.75 -6.79 -6.55
C PRO A 125 27.33 -6.26 -5.24
N GLY A 126 26.79 -6.70 -4.09
CA GLY A 126 27.14 -6.19 -2.76
C GLY A 126 26.45 -4.89 -2.36
N GLY A 127 25.83 -4.18 -3.31
CA GLY A 127 25.03 -2.99 -3.02
C GLY A 127 23.76 -3.33 -2.22
N ARG A 128 23.26 -2.39 -1.44
CA ARG A 128 22.08 -2.56 -0.58
C ARG A 128 20.90 -1.72 -1.06
N ILE A 129 19.72 -2.32 -1.09
CA ILE A 129 18.46 -1.62 -1.25
C ILE A 129 17.79 -1.54 0.12
N LEU A 130 17.39 -0.34 0.50
CA LEU A 130 16.67 -0.06 1.74
C LEU A 130 15.28 0.50 1.39
N VAL A 131 14.24 -0.08 1.95
CA VAL A 131 12.86 0.36 1.72
C VAL A 131 12.19 0.66 3.05
N ILE A 132 11.63 1.85 3.18
CA ILE A 132 10.81 2.25 4.32
C ILE A 132 9.35 2.19 3.88
N SER A 133 8.55 1.44 4.61
CA SER A 133 7.10 1.32 4.42
C SER A 133 6.36 1.87 5.64
N PHE A 134 5.20 2.46 5.40
CA PHE A 134 4.37 3.07 6.46
C PHE A 134 3.08 2.31 6.72
N HIS A 135 2.69 1.38 5.87
CA HIS A 135 1.51 0.53 6.07
C HIS A 135 1.78 -0.94 5.74
N SER A 136 0.84 -1.79 6.16
CA SER A 136 0.97 -3.25 6.09
C SER A 136 1.12 -3.79 4.67
N ILE A 137 0.46 -3.19 3.69
CA ILE A 137 0.48 -3.68 2.30
C ILE A 137 1.86 -3.46 1.68
N GLU A 138 2.43 -2.24 1.82
CA GLU A 138 3.80 -1.98 1.38
C GLU A 138 4.79 -2.96 2.02
N ASP A 139 4.71 -3.12 3.35
CA ASP A 139 5.60 -4.01 4.09
C ASP A 139 5.50 -5.47 3.63
N LYS A 140 4.28 -5.96 3.32
CA LYS A 140 4.05 -7.30 2.78
C LYS A 140 4.68 -7.46 1.40
N ILE A 141 4.54 -6.47 0.52
CA ILE A 141 5.11 -6.48 -0.83
C ILE A 141 6.63 -6.49 -0.78
N VAL A 142 7.24 -5.60 0.00
CA VAL A 142 8.70 -5.53 0.16
C VAL A 142 9.23 -6.84 0.74
N LYS A 143 8.59 -7.37 1.79
CA LYS A 143 8.94 -8.67 2.36
C LYS A 143 8.86 -9.79 1.33
N TYR A 144 7.77 -9.85 0.58
CA TYR A 144 7.56 -10.85 -0.47
C TYR A 144 8.68 -10.79 -1.50
N PHE A 145 8.98 -9.59 -2.03
CA PHE A 145 10.00 -9.39 -3.03
C PHE A 145 11.39 -9.83 -2.54
N PHE A 146 11.82 -9.35 -1.39
CA PHE A 146 13.13 -9.71 -0.83
C PHE A 146 13.24 -11.19 -0.46
N SER A 147 12.15 -11.81 0.00
CA SER A 147 12.17 -13.24 0.37
C SER A 147 12.18 -14.14 -0.87
N ASN A 148 11.35 -13.86 -1.87
CA ASN A 148 11.21 -14.74 -3.04
C ASN A 148 12.40 -14.67 -3.98
N PHE A 149 13.05 -13.50 -4.06
CA PHE A 149 14.23 -13.32 -4.91
C PHE A 149 15.54 -13.39 -4.13
N SER A 150 15.55 -13.97 -2.94
CA SER A 150 16.78 -14.24 -2.19
C SER A 150 17.30 -15.67 -2.40
N SER A 151 18.60 -15.88 -2.18
CA SER A 151 19.27 -17.18 -2.33
C SER A 151 18.81 -18.26 -1.35
N SER A 152 18.06 -17.92 -0.30
CA SER A 152 17.45 -18.88 0.62
C SER A 152 15.95 -18.90 0.48
N ARG A 153 15.45 -19.35 -0.66
CA ARG A 153 14.08 -19.86 -0.71
C ARG A 153 13.97 -21.01 0.31
N SER A 154 12.97 -20.98 1.17
CA SER A 154 12.64 -22.17 1.96
C SER A 154 12.51 -23.33 0.98
N LYS A 155 13.26 -24.40 1.22
CA LYS A 155 13.20 -25.59 0.37
C LYS A 155 11.73 -25.97 0.19
N PRO A 156 11.28 -26.24 -1.04
CA PRO A 156 9.94 -26.75 -1.23
C PRO A 156 9.75 -27.97 -0.34
N SER A 157 8.53 -28.23 0.10
CA SER A 157 8.19 -29.42 0.87
C SER A 157 8.85 -30.63 0.24
N ARG A 158 9.37 -31.59 1.03
CA ARG A 158 10.03 -32.81 0.56
C ARG A 158 9.20 -33.64 -0.45
N TYR A 159 7.94 -33.27 -0.64
CA TYR A 159 6.97 -33.91 -1.52
C TYR A 159 6.73 -33.17 -2.84
N LEU A 160 7.39 -32.03 -3.08
CA LEU A 160 7.28 -31.29 -4.34
C LEU A 160 8.60 -31.46 -5.13
N PRO A 161 8.53 -31.71 -6.46
CA PRO A 161 9.72 -31.80 -7.28
C PRO A 161 10.53 -30.51 -7.16
N GLU A 162 11.85 -30.64 -7.04
CA GLU A 162 12.77 -29.49 -7.03
C GLU A 162 12.62 -28.74 -8.35
N ASN A 163 12.00 -27.57 -8.30
CA ASN A 163 12.09 -26.64 -9.41
C ASN A 163 13.55 -26.21 -9.54
N LYS A 164 14.22 -26.68 -10.60
CA LYS A 164 15.64 -26.40 -10.90
C LYS A 164 15.92 -24.95 -11.30
N ASP A 165 14.99 -24.04 -11.17
CA ASP A 165 15.19 -22.61 -11.43
C ASP A 165 15.94 -21.91 -10.28
N THR A 166 17.13 -22.42 -9.97
CA THR A 166 18.04 -21.86 -8.96
C THR A 166 18.68 -20.53 -9.39
N ASN A 167 18.49 -20.11 -10.63
CA ASN A 167 19.19 -18.95 -11.21
C ASN A 167 18.44 -17.62 -11.08
N THR A 168 17.27 -17.59 -10.46
CA THR A 168 16.45 -16.39 -10.37
C THR A 168 16.65 -15.54 -9.09
N SER A 169 17.58 -15.94 -8.20
CA SER A 169 17.85 -15.15 -7.01
C SER A 169 18.59 -13.85 -7.36
N LEU A 170 18.07 -12.73 -6.90
CA LEU A 170 18.62 -11.40 -7.11
C LEU A 170 19.34 -10.86 -5.85
N PHE A 171 19.03 -11.43 -4.70
CA PHE A 171 19.57 -11.02 -3.42
C PHE A 171 20.33 -12.15 -2.72
N GLU A 172 21.26 -11.75 -1.83
CA GLU A 172 21.85 -12.65 -0.86
C GLU A 172 20.80 -13.17 0.11
N LYS A 173 21.20 -14.03 1.07
CA LYS A 173 20.31 -14.57 2.08
C LYS A 173 19.57 -13.46 2.84
N TYR A 174 18.26 -13.34 2.61
CA TYR A 174 17.43 -12.36 3.28
C TYR A 174 17.03 -12.82 4.69
N LYS A 175 17.42 -12.06 5.70
CA LYS A 175 17.20 -12.42 7.12
C LYS A 175 15.79 -12.04 7.63
N ASN A 176 14.92 -11.47 6.80
CA ASN A 176 13.57 -10.99 7.17
C ASN A 176 13.55 -10.07 8.41
N LYS A 177 14.63 -9.31 8.63
CA LYS A 177 14.73 -8.39 9.75
C LYS A 177 14.00 -7.09 9.44
N ILE A 178 13.27 -6.59 10.44
CA ILE A 178 12.60 -5.28 10.38
C ILE A 178 13.32 -4.36 11.36
N LEU A 179 13.69 -3.16 10.90
CA LEU A 179 14.12 -2.09 11.77
C LEU A 179 12.94 -1.13 11.95
N LYS A 180 12.63 -0.81 13.21
CA LYS A 180 11.57 0.13 13.60
C LYS A 180 12.21 1.38 14.18
N PRO A 181 11.52 2.53 14.16
CA PRO A 181 11.99 3.76 14.78
C PRO A 181 12.15 3.57 16.30
N SER A 182 13.09 4.28 16.87
CA SER A 182 13.27 4.34 18.32
C SER A 182 12.14 5.14 18.99
N ASN A 183 11.95 4.95 20.28
CA ASN A 183 10.98 5.75 21.05
C ASN A 183 11.30 7.25 20.99
N ILE A 184 12.59 7.62 20.99
CA ILE A 184 13.04 9.01 20.87
C ILE A 184 12.61 9.61 19.53
N GLU A 185 12.76 8.84 18.44
CA GLU A 185 12.33 9.27 17.12
C GLU A 185 10.80 9.42 17.04
N ILE A 186 10.04 8.49 17.61
CA ILE A 186 8.58 8.55 17.63
C ILE A 186 8.08 9.79 18.40
N ILE A 187 8.74 10.15 19.49
CA ILE A 187 8.39 11.37 20.25
C ILE A 187 8.67 12.63 19.42
N LYS A 188 9.83 12.69 18.74
CA LYS A 188 10.21 13.85 17.92
C LYS A 188 9.44 13.92 16.59
N ASN A 189 9.08 12.78 16.02
CA ASN A 189 8.40 12.64 14.74
C ASN A 189 7.28 11.60 14.83
N PRO A 190 6.11 11.93 15.38
CA PRO A 190 5.01 10.99 15.61
C PRO A 190 4.56 10.19 14.38
N PRO A 191 4.60 10.71 13.13
CA PRO A 191 4.29 9.92 11.95
C PRO A 191 5.20 8.72 11.74
N SER A 192 6.45 8.74 12.25
CA SER A 192 7.41 7.64 12.12
C SER A 192 6.97 6.35 12.84
N ARG A 193 6.04 6.41 13.78
CA ARG A 193 5.57 5.25 14.57
C ARG A 193 5.19 4.01 13.75
N SER A 194 4.73 4.22 12.53
CA SER A 194 4.30 3.15 11.63
C SER A 194 5.39 2.70 10.66
N ALA A 195 6.54 3.39 10.65
CA ALA A 195 7.63 3.11 9.73
C ALA A 195 8.27 1.74 10.01
N LYS A 196 8.56 1.03 8.92
CA LYS A 196 9.28 -0.24 8.93
C LYS A 196 10.34 -0.19 7.84
N LEU A 197 11.59 -0.32 8.21
CA LEU A 197 12.69 -0.41 7.25
C LEU A 197 13.06 -1.88 7.05
N ARG A 198 13.07 -2.28 5.79
CA ARG A 198 13.64 -3.55 5.32
C ARG A 198 14.78 -3.29 4.37
N TYR A 199 15.76 -4.19 4.34
CA TYR A 199 16.88 -4.11 3.41
C TYR A 199 17.25 -5.47 2.87
N ALA A 200 17.82 -5.47 1.66
CA ALA A 200 18.40 -6.65 1.03
C ALA A 200 19.69 -6.27 0.33
N THR A 201 20.62 -7.23 0.20
CA THR A 201 21.91 -7.05 -0.47
C THR A 201 21.85 -7.71 -1.84
N ARG A 202 22.25 -7.01 -2.89
CA ARG A 202 22.32 -7.52 -4.26
C ARG A 202 23.38 -8.63 -4.34
N ASN A 203 23.02 -9.79 -4.90
CA ASN A 203 23.98 -10.86 -5.17
C ASN A 203 24.76 -10.64 -6.49
N LYS A 204 25.57 -11.60 -6.90
CA LYS A 204 26.40 -11.54 -8.12
C LYS A 204 25.67 -11.99 -9.39
N ASN A 205 24.45 -12.53 -9.27
CA ASN A 205 23.73 -13.05 -10.43
C ASN A 205 23.30 -11.92 -11.37
N GLU A 206 23.23 -12.21 -12.66
CA GLU A 206 22.63 -11.27 -13.61
C GLU A 206 21.21 -10.92 -13.23
N PHE A 207 20.78 -9.71 -13.60
CA PHE A 207 19.40 -9.30 -13.41
C PHE A 207 18.54 -9.95 -14.48
N ILE A 208 17.65 -10.86 -14.06
CA ILE A 208 16.60 -11.43 -14.90
C ILE A 208 15.27 -10.82 -14.43
N TYR A 209 14.49 -10.27 -15.37
CA TYR A 209 13.18 -9.72 -15.02
C TYR A 209 12.29 -10.85 -14.45
N PRO A 210 11.71 -10.68 -13.27
CA PRO A 210 10.89 -11.73 -12.68
C PRO A 210 9.64 -11.98 -13.53
N SER A 211 9.57 -13.14 -14.18
CA SER A 211 8.43 -13.53 -15.02
C SER A 211 7.10 -13.55 -14.27
N GLU A 212 7.14 -13.82 -12.96
CA GLU A 212 5.98 -13.77 -12.06
C GLU A 212 5.33 -12.37 -11.96
N LEU A 213 6.06 -11.32 -12.35
CA LEU A 213 5.60 -9.93 -12.32
C LEU A 213 5.20 -9.41 -13.71
N SER A 214 5.47 -10.19 -14.78
CA SER A 214 5.17 -9.79 -16.16
C SER A 214 3.69 -9.98 -16.54
N ASN A 215 2.95 -10.80 -15.78
CA ASN A 215 1.59 -11.25 -16.09
C ASN A 215 0.51 -10.63 -15.18
N LYS A 216 0.77 -9.44 -14.60
CA LYS A 216 -0.25 -8.77 -13.75
C LYS A 216 -0.49 -7.34 -14.15
#